data_3e914904c8d1a3deae9febfb69d6511f
#
_entry.id   3e914904c8d1a3deae9febfb69d6511f
#
_cell.length_a   1.000
_cell.length_b   1.000
_cell.length_c   1.000
_cell.angle_alpha   90.00
_cell.angle_beta   90.00
_cell.angle_gamma   90.00
#
_symmetry.space_group_name_H-M   'P 1'
#
loop_
_entity.id
_entity.type
_entity.pdbx_description
1 polymer ?
#
loop_
_entity_poly.entity_id
_entity_poly.type
_entity_poly.pdbx_seq_one_letter_code
_entity_poly.pdbx_strand_id
1 'polypeptide(L)'
;IVTMPLLHASLGHLVANTIPLIVLLFLLAGSRARSWVIAIEIIVLGGVILWIFGRSANHLGASVLVYGLIVFLVLGGVFERRPVPIVVALVTFVLYGGSLLWGFIPRTSEVSWDGHLCGAIAGGLLAFQLAHPARLREKLLPLTKARPPASGSGQ
;
A
#
# COMPACT_ATOMS: atom_id res chain seq x y z
N ILE A 1 -14.49 4.50 0.84
CA ILE A 1 -13.06 4.20 0.80
C ILE A 1 -12.70 3.22 1.92
N VAL A 2 -12.87 3.57 3.19
CA VAL A 2 -12.42 2.75 4.35
C VAL A 2 -13.20 1.43 4.48
N THR A 3 -14.46 1.39 4.08
CA THR A 3 -15.32 0.20 4.14
C THR A 3 -15.19 -0.72 2.93
N MET A 4 -14.59 -0.24 1.85
CA MET A 4 -14.43 -0.98 0.59
C MET A 4 -13.79 -2.37 0.77
N PRO A 5 -12.76 -2.56 1.61
CA PRO A 5 -12.15 -3.87 1.82
C PRO A 5 -13.07 -4.91 2.45
N LEU A 6 -14.16 -4.48 3.09
CA LEU A 6 -15.13 -5.36 3.76
C LEU A 6 -16.27 -5.81 2.83
N LEU A 7 -16.43 -5.16 1.67
CA LEU A 7 -17.50 -5.44 0.72
C LEU A 7 -16.99 -6.35 -0.40
N HIS A 8 -17.72 -7.42 -0.69
CA HIS A 8 -17.36 -8.38 -1.72
C HIS A 8 -18.56 -8.69 -2.63
N ALA A 9 -18.33 -8.78 -3.93
CA ALA A 9 -19.37 -9.03 -4.92
C ALA A 9 -19.86 -10.50 -4.89
N SER A 10 -19.03 -11.44 -4.45
CA SER A 10 -19.35 -12.86 -4.38
C SER A 10 -18.51 -13.59 -3.32
N LEU A 11 -18.93 -14.81 -2.94
CA LEU A 11 -18.15 -15.66 -2.06
C LEU A 11 -16.79 -16.04 -2.67
N GLY A 12 -16.74 -16.29 -3.97
CA GLY A 12 -15.49 -16.56 -4.69
C GLY A 12 -14.52 -15.36 -4.62
N HIS A 13 -15.04 -14.13 -4.78
CA HIS A 13 -14.26 -12.90 -4.65
C HIS A 13 -13.75 -12.70 -3.20
N LEU A 14 -14.59 -13.01 -2.20
CA LEU A 14 -14.18 -12.98 -0.80
C LEU A 14 -13.00 -13.92 -0.54
N VAL A 15 -13.10 -15.19 -0.96
CA VAL A 15 -12.05 -16.19 -0.77
C VAL A 15 -10.78 -15.81 -1.52
N ALA A 16 -10.89 -15.33 -2.76
CA ALA A 16 -9.76 -14.90 -3.59
C ALA A 16 -8.97 -13.72 -2.98
N ASN A 17 -9.63 -12.87 -2.18
CA ASN A 17 -8.95 -11.81 -1.43
C ASN A 17 -8.46 -12.28 -0.06
N THR A 18 -9.24 -13.10 0.65
CA THR A 18 -8.96 -13.46 2.05
C THR A 18 -7.69 -14.31 2.18
N ILE A 19 -7.51 -15.30 1.32
CA ILE A 19 -6.33 -16.19 1.38
C ILE A 19 -5.04 -15.42 1.16
N PRO A 20 -4.86 -14.62 0.06
CA PRO A 20 -3.67 -13.79 -0.09
C PRO A 20 -3.49 -12.78 1.05
N LEU A 21 -4.58 -12.17 1.52
CA LEU A 21 -4.51 -11.19 2.60
C LEU A 21 -3.96 -11.78 3.89
N ILE A 22 -4.42 -12.96 4.31
CA ILE A 22 -3.91 -13.65 5.51
C ILE A 22 -2.41 -13.91 5.39
N VAL A 23 -1.96 -14.46 4.25
CA VAL A 23 -0.54 -14.76 4.02
C VAL A 23 0.30 -13.48 4.03
N LEU A 24 -0.15 -12.43 3.33
CA LEU A 24 0.58 -11.17 3.25
C LEU A 24 0.66 -10.45 4.59
N LEU A 25 -0.42 -10.46 5.38
CA LEU A 25 -0.43 -9.90 6.73
C LEU A 25 0.48 -10.68 7.68
N PHE A 26 0.54 -12.00 7.54
CA PHE A 26 1.48 -12.83 8.30
C PHE A 26 2.93 -12.51 7.95
N LEU A 27 3.28 -12.40 6.66
CA LEU A 27 4.61 -12.00 6.21
C LEU A 27 4.97 -10.58 6.68
N LEU A 28 3.99 -9.65 6.63
CA LEU A 28 4.17 -8.29 7.12
C LEU A 28 4.44 -8.30 8.63
N ALA A 29 3.65 -9.00 9.43
CA ALA A 29 3.79 -9.08 10.89
C ALA A 29 5.13 -9.71 11.29
N GLY A 30 5.60 -10.72 10.56
CA GLY A 30 6.92 -11.34 10.79
C GLY A 30 8.10 -10.46 10.41
N SER A 31 7.88 -9.41 9.59
CA SER A 31 8.95 -8.52 9.10
C SER A 31 8.91 -7.09 9.65
N ARG A 32 7.80 -6.66 10.27
CA ARG A 32 7.53 -5.28 10.67
C ARG A 32 6.85 -5.16 12.03
N ALA A 33 7.44 -4.40 12.93
CA ALA A 33 6.87 -4.18 14.27
C ALA A 33 5.53 -3.41 14.27
N ARG A 34 5.28 -2.56 13.25
CA ARG A 34 4.06 -1.75 13.12
C ARG A 34 3.23 -2.17 11.90
N SER A 35 3.06 -3.48 11.72
CA SER A 35 2.37 -4.07 10.56
C SER A 35 0.94 -3.53 10.37
N TRP A 36 0.18 -3.38 11.44
CA TRP A 36 -1.19 -2.85 11.37
C TRP A 36 -1.25 -1.39 10.89
N VAL A 37 -0.26 -0.55 11.25
CA VAL A 37 -0.18 0.85 10.77
C VAL A 37 0.05 0.86 9.27
N ILE A 38 1.00 0.06 8.79
CA ILE A 38 1.30 -0.06 7.35
C ILE A 38 0.06 -0.51 6.56
N ALA A 39 -0.69 -1.49 7.08
CA ALA A 39 -1.91 -1.95 6.43
C ALA A 39 -2.98 -0.83 6.34
N ILE A 40 -3.17 -0.07 7.42
CA ILE A 40 -4.09 1.08 7.43
C ILE A 40 -3.61 2.17 6.46
N GLU A 41 -2.32 2.50 6.45
CA GLU A 41 -1.76 3.49 5.54
C GLU A 41 -1.96 3.10 4.07
N ILE A 42 -1.79 1.82 3.73
CA ILE A 42 -2.07 1.31 2.36
C ILE A 42 -3.56 1.47 2.03
N ILE A 43 -4.47 1.11 2.94
CA ILE A 43 -5.92 1.25 2.72
C ILE A 43 -6.29 2.72 2.48
N VAL A 44 -5.82 3.61 3.34
CA VAL A 44 -6.15 5.04 3.27
C VAL A 44 -5.54 5.66 2.03
N LEU A 45 -4.23 5.49 1.82
CA LEU A 45 -3.52 6.09 0.69
C LEU A 45 -4.01 5.52 -0.65
N GLY A 46 -4.12 4.19 -0.77
CA GLY A 46 -4.63 3.54 -1.97
C GLY A 46 -6.08 3.90 -2.27
N GLY A 47 -6.90 4.00 -1.22
CA GLY A 47 -8.28 4.45 -1.33
C GLY A 47 -8.40 5.92 -1.77
N VAL A 48 -7.57 6.81 -1.27
CA VAL A 48 -7.52 8.22 -1.69
C VAL A 48 -7.07 8.34 -3.15
N ILE A 49 -6.01 7.62 -3.55
CA ILE A 49 -5.55 7.60 -4.94
C ILE A 49 -6.67 7.07 -5.86
N LEU A 50 -7.35 5.99 -5.47
CA LEU A 50 -8.45 5.43 -6.22
C LEU A 50 -9.64 6.40 -6.32
N TRP A 51 -9.95 7.13 -5.26
CA TRP A 51 -11.02 8.12 -5.26
C TRP A 51 -10.76 9.29 -6.23
N ILE A 52 -9.49 9.70 -6.37
CA ILE A 52 -9.10 10.82 -7.25
C ILE A 52 -8.96 10.36 -8.71
N PHE A 53 -8.36 9.19 -8.95
CA PHE A 53 -7.94 8.73 -10.28
C PHE A 53 -8.69 7.49 -10.79
N GLY A 54 -9.49 6.85 -9.94
CA GLY A 54 -10.24 5.65 -10.32
C GLY A 54 -11.39 5.96 -11.28
N ARG A 55 -11.78 4.97 -12.04
CA ARG A 55 -12.96 5.04 -12.92
C ARG A 55 -14.24 5.14 -12.08
N SER A 56 -15.30 5.71 -12.67
CA SER A 56 -16.65 5.64 -12.08
C SER A 56 -17.20 4.22 -12.15
N ALA A 57 -16.83 3.40 -11.15
CA ALA A 57 -17.23 2.00 -11.02
C ALA A 57 -17.38 1.63 -9.54
N ASN A 58 -18.06 0.51 -9.27
CA ASN A 58 -18.13 -0.03 -7.93
C ASN A 58 -16.85 -0.77 -7.60
N HIS A 59 -16.00 -0.17 -6.78
CA HIS A 59 -14.77 -0.78 -6.30
C HIS A 59 -15.06 -1.55 -5.01
N LEU A 60 -15.04 -2.88 -5.09
CA LEU A 60 -15.35 -3.78 -3.98
C LEU A 60 -14.18 -4.72 -3.71
N GLY A 61 -13.99 -5.09 -2.44
CA GLY A 61 -13.00 -6.08 -2.02
C GLY A 61 -11.72 -5.49 -1.43
N ALA A 62 -10.95 -6.37 -0.79
CA ALA A 62 -9.68 -6.03 -0.14
C ALA A 62 -8.50 -5.93 -1.13
N SER A 63 -8.76 -5.98 -2.42
CA SER A 63 -7.71 -6.08 -3.45
C SER A 63 -6.76 -4.88 -3.48
N VAL A 64 -7.22 -3.66 -3.19
CA VAL A 64 -6.35 -2.49 -3.00
C VAL A 64 -5.28 -2.77 -1.94
N LEU A 65 -5.68 -3.34 -0.79
CA LEU A 65 -4.76 -3.71 0.28
C LEU A 65 -3.86 -4.87 -0.15
N VAL A 66 -4.41 -5.92 -0.77
CA VAL A 66 -3.63 -7.08 -1.24
C VAL A 66 -2.52 -6.65 -2.19
N TYR A 67 -2.84 -5.87 -3.24
CA TYR A 67 -1.84 -5.39 -4.21
C TYR A 67 -0.86 -4.40 -3.58
N GLY A 68 -1.33 -3.56 -2.67
CA GLY A 68 -0.49 -2.66 -1.90
C GLY A 68 0.53 -3.42 -1.04
N LEU A 69 0.09 -4.46 -0.34
CA LEU A 69 0.97 -5.31 0.47
C LEU A 69 1.99 -6.08 -0.37
N ILE A 70 1.59 -6.63 -1.52
CA ILE A 70 2.53 -7.33 -2.41
C ILE A 70 3.66 -6.40 -2.82
N VAL A 71 3.32 -5.22 -3.34
CA VAL A 71 4.33 -4.25 -3.81
C VAL A 71 5.15 -3.69 -2.65
N PHE A 72 4.52 -3.41 -1.50
CA PHE A 72 5.22 -2.96 -0.30
C PHE A 72 6.28 -3.96 0.17
N LEU A 73 5.94 -5.25 0.26
CA LEU A 73 6.86 -6.30 0.73
C LEU A 73 7.98 -6.54 -0.28
N VAL A 74 7.67 -6.60 -1.57
CA VAL A 74 8.67 -6.81 -2.62
C VAL A 74 9.66 -5.64 -2.67
N LEU A 75 9.16 -4.41 -2.77
CA LEU A 75 10.02 -3.23 -2.84
C LEU A 75 10.74 -2.95 -1.52
N GLY A 76 10.14 -3.31 -0.38
CA GLY A 76 10.80 -3.26 0.93
C GLY A 76 12.10 -4.05 0.95
N GLY A 77 12.12 -5.26 0.39
CA GLY A 77 13.35 -6.05 0.26
C GLY A 77 14.40 -5.41 -0.63
N VAL A 78 13.96 -4.81 -1.75
CA VAL A 78 14.85 -4.12 -2.70
C VAL A 78 15.49 -2.86 -2.09
N PHE A 79 14.69 -2.07 -1.36
CA PHE A 79 15.14 -0.79 -0.84
C PHE A 79 15.95 -0.91 0.45
N GLU A 80 15.56 -1.80 1.36
CA GLU A 80 16.21 -1.92 2.67
C GLU A 80 17.47 -2.78 2.65
N ARG A 81 17.55 -3.74 1.73
CA ARG A 81 18.71 -4.63 1.56
C ARG A 81 19.12 -5.38 2.82
N ARG A 82 18.17 -5.69 3.70
CA ARG A 82 18.37 -6.45 4.94
C ARG A 82 17.90 -7.89 4.73
N PRO A 83 18.47 -8.89 5.45
CA PRO A 83 18.16 -10.31 5.22
C PRO A 83 16.68 -10.63 5.31
N VAL A 84 16.00 -10.23 6.38
CA VAL A 84 14.58 -10.56 6.59
C VAL A 84 13.68 -9.93 5.50
N PRO A 85 13.75 -8.61 5.20
CA PRO A 85 13.02 -8.02 4.07
C PRO A 85 13.30 -8.68 2.72
N ILE A 86 14.56 -9.09 2.44
CA ILE A 86 14.90 -9.76 1.19
C ILE A 86 14.21 -11.12 1.08
N VAL A 87 14.26 -11.93 2.14
CA VAL A 87 13.60 -13.25 2.15
C VAL A 87 12.09 -13.08 1.98
N VAL A 88 11.47 -12.14 2.71
CA VAL A 88 10.03 -11.85 2.59
C VAL A 88 9.67 -11.37 1.19
N ALA A 89 10.49 -10.50 0.59
CA ALA A 89 10.29 -10.03 -0.79
C ALA A 89 10.33 -11.18 -1.80
N LEU A 90 11.31 -12.08 -1.67
CA LEU A 90 11.44 -13.25 -2.53
C LEU A 90 10.23 -14.18 -2.42
N VAL A 91 9.82 -14.51 -1.19
CA VAL A 91 8.63 -15.34 -0.94
C VAL A 91 7.38 -14.68 -1.53
N THR A 92 7.19 -13.39 -1.28
CA THR A 92 6.04 -12.64 -1.81
C THR A 92 6.04 -12.62 -3.33
N PHE A 93 7.19 -12.39 -3.95
CA PHE A 93 7.33 -12.36 -5.41
C PHE A 93 7.03 -13.74 -6.05
N VAL A 94 7.55 -14.82 -5.47
CA VAL A 94 7.29 -16.17 -5.96
C VAL A 94 5.81 -16.53 -5.85
N LEU A 95 5.15 -16.19 -4.74
CA LEU A 95 3.74 -16.52 -4.53
C LEU A 95 2.78 -15.64 -5.34
N TYR A 96 3.09 -14.34 -5.49
CA TYR A 96 2.12 -13.36 -5.98
C TYR A 96 2.60 -12.51 -7.17
N GLY A 97 3.85 -12.67 -7.64
CA GLY A 97 4.38 -11.90 -8.76
C GLY A 97 3.57 -12.07 -10.06
N GLY A 98 3.08 -13.29 -10.32
CA GLY A 98 2.16 -13.53 -11.42
C GLY A 98 0.85 -12.75 -11.28
N SER A 99 0.28 -12.69 -10.08
CA SER A 99 -0.95 -11.95 -9.81
C SER A 99 -0.79 -10.45 -10.07
N LEU A 100 0.39 -9.87 -9.81
CA LEU A 100 0.67 -8.46 -10.12
C LEU A 100 0.51 -8.18 -11.61
N LEU A 101 1.13 -9.00 -12.47
CA LEU A 101 1.07 -8.81 -13.92
C LEU A 101 -0.36 -8.94 -14.45
N TRP A 102 -1.07 -9.98 -14.00
CA TRP A 102 -2.42 -10.27 -14.47
C TRP A 102 -3.47 -9.30 -13.91
N GLY A 103 -3.28 -8.79 -12.72
CA GLY A 103 -4.23 -7.91 -12.04
C GLY A 103 -4.27 -6.49 -12.59
N PHE A 104 -3.25 -6.05 -13.35
CA PHE A 104 -3.22 -4.73 -13.99
C PHE A 104 -3.85 -4.75 -15.40
N ILE A 105 -4.19 -5.91 -15.93
CA ILE A 105 -4.76 -6.02 -17.26
C ILE A 105 -6.30 -5.89 -17.18
N PRO A 106 -6.91 -4.91 -17.87
CA PRO A 106 -8.35 -4.78 -17.95
C PRO A 106 -8.94 -5.99 -18.72
N ARG A 107 -9.63 -6.89 -18.05
CA ARG A 107 -10.21 -8.10 -18.67
C ARG A 107 -11.72 -8.13 -18.66
N THR A 108 -12.30 -7.73 -17.55
CA THR A 108 -13.77 -7.70 -17.37
C THR A 108 -14.13 -6.44 -16.60
N SER A 109 -15.40 -6.02 -16.70
CA SER A 109 -15.95 -4.89 -15.91
C SER A 109 -15.96 -5.18 -14.40
N GLU A 110 -15.89 -6.44 -14.01
CA GLU A 110 -15.95 -6.87 -12.60
C GLU A 110 -14.61 -6.75 -11.88
N VAL A 111 -13.48 -6.70 -12.61
CA VAL A 111 -12.15 -6.57 -12.01
C VAL A 111 -11.75 -5.10 -11.94
N SER A 112 -11.54 -4.63 -10.72
CA SER A 112 -11.03 -3.28 -10.44
C SER A 112 -9.51 -3.22 -10.63
N TRP A 113 -9.03 -3.32 -11.89
CA TRP A 113 -7.60 -3.23 -12.21
C TRP A 113 -7.00 -1.88 -11.76
N ASP A 114 -7.77 -0.80 -11.84
CA ASP A 114 -7.40 0.53 -11.33
C ASP A 114 -7.26 0.53 -9.80
N GLY A 115 -8.12 -0.19 -9.07
CA GLY A 115 -7.95 -0.41 -7.64
C GLY A 115 -6.66 -1.17 -7.31
N HIS A 116 -6.32 -2.18 -8.10
CA HIS A 116 -5.05 -2.92 -7.97
C HIS A 116 -3.85 -1.99 -8.18
N LEU A 117 -3.88 -1.17 -9.22
CA LEU A 117 -2.82 -0.20 -9.52
C LEU A 117 -2.68 0.85 -8.42
N CYS A 118 -3.79 1.41 -7.93
CA CYS A 118 -3.78 2.40 -6.85
C CYS A 118 -3.21 1.81 -5.55
N GLY A 119 -3.57 0.57 -5.22
CA GLY A 119 -2.98 -0.17 -4.09
C GLY A 119 -1.49 -0.37 -4.26
N ALA A 120 -1.05 -0.84 -5.44
CA ALA A 120 0.35 -1.05 -5.77
C ALA A 120 1.18 0.25 -5.64
N ILE A 121 0.66 1.37 -6.14
CA ILE A 121 1.29 2.69 -5.99
C ILE A 121 1.41 3.07 -4.51
N ALA A 122 0.35 2.91 -3.72
CA ALA A 122 0.37 3.20 -2.29
C ALA A 122 1.42 2.37 -1.56
N GLY A 123 1.46 1.06 -1.81
CA GLY A 123 2.46 0.16 -1.23
C GLY A 123 3.89 0.52 -1.61
N GLY A 124 4.12 0.87 -2.88
CA GLY A 124 5.42 1.31 -3.37
C GLY A 124 5.91 2.61 -2.74
N LEU A 125 5.04 3.60 -2.62
CA LEU A 125 5.35 4.88 -1.97
C LEU A 125 5.72 4.68 -0.50
N LEU A 126 4.96 3.87 0.24
CA LEU A 126 5.25 3.56 1.65
C LEU A 126 6.54 2.77 1.82
N ALA A 127 6.83 1.80 0.95
CA ALA A 127 8.09 1.07 0.96
C ALA A 127 9.28 2.01 0.76
N PHE A 128 9.19 2.93 -0.21
CA PHE A 128 10.22 3.94 -0.45
C PHE A 128 10.39 4.88 0.74
N GLN A 129 9.29 5.38 1.29
CA GLN A 129 9.28 6.30 2.43
C GLN A 129 9.95 5.69 3.67
N LEU A 130 9.60 4.45 4.00
CA LEU A 130 10.13 3.78 5.18
C LEU A 130 11.59 3.34 5.02
N ALA A 131 12.04 3.07 3.79
CA ALA A 131 13.44 2.75 3.52
C ALA A 131 14.37 3.99 3.54
N HIS A 132 13.83 5.21 3.34
CA HIS A 132 14.61 6.44 3.22
C HIS A 132 14.17 7.55 4.19
N PRO A 133 14.07 7.28 5.50
CA PRO A 133 13.55 8.26 6.46
C PRO A 133 14.41 9.54 6.55
N ALA A 134 15.72 9.43 6.38
CA ALA A 134 16.64 10.55 6.46
C ALA A 134 16.44 11.56 5.31
N ARG A 135 16.20 11.08 4.08
CA ARG A 135 15.97 11.94 2.91
C ARG A 135 14.68 12.77 3.02
N LEU A 136 13.64 12.19 3.62
CA LEU A 136 12.38 12.90 3.85
C LEU A 136 12.53 13.96 4.93
N ARG A 137 13.25 13.65 6.02
CA ARG A 137 13.51 14.60 7.10
C ARG A 137 14.32 15.80 6.59
N GLU A 138 15.31 15.59 5.77
CA GLU A 138 16.13 16.67 5.17
C GLU A 138 15.30 17.58 4.25
N LYS A 139 14.39 17.03 3.46
CA LYS A 139 13.49 17.81 2.60
C LYS A 139 12.44 18.61 3.36
N LEU A 140 11.99 18.13 4.53
CA LEU A 140 10.95 18.79 5.33
C LEU A 140 11.51 19.84 6.30
N LEU A 141 12.76 19.72 6.73
CA LEU A 141 13.43 20.65 7.63
C LEU A 141 13.44 22.12 7.15
N PRO A 142 13.67 22.43 5.87
CA PRO A 142 13.59 23.82 5.38
C PRO A 142 12.20 24.43 5.50
N LEU A 143 11.14 23.63 5.31
CA LEU A 143 9.75 24.09 5.34
C LEU A 143 9.29 24.43 6.78
N THR A 144 9.83 23.71 7.77
CA THR A 144 9.52 23.97 9.18
C THR A 144 10.31 25.16 9.75
N LYS A 145 11.50 25.43 9.22
CA LYS A 145 12.32 26.61 9.62
C LYS A 145 11.85 27.92 9.00
N ALA A 146 11.07 27.89 7.93
CA ALA A 146 10.57 29.07 7.23
C ALA A 146 9.35 29.74 7.90
N ARG A 147 8.88 29.25 9.06
CA ARG A 147 7.80 29.92 9.81
C ARG A 147 8.40 31.02 10.69
N PRO A 148 8.24 32.32 10.35
CA PRO A 148 8.72 33.36 11.19
C PRO A 148 7.99 33.32 12.56
N PRO A 149 8.66 33.69 13.66
CA PRO A 149 7.99 33.81 14.94
C PRO A 149 6.83 34.80 14.80
N ALA A 150 5.64 34.41 15.27
CA ALA A 150 4.51 35.28 15.34
C ALA A 150 4.97 36.50 16.16
N SER A 151 5.02 37.69 15.53
CA SER A 151 5.33 38.94 16.20
C SER A 151 4.26 39.16 17.27
N GLY A 152 4.64 38.90 18.52
CA GLY A 152 3.85 39.29 19.66
C GLY A 152 3.71 40.81 19.64
N SER A 153 2.55 41.33 19.24
CA SER A 153 2.14 42.68 19.53
C SER A 153 1.80 42.77 21.02
N GLY A 154 2.82 43.07 21.84
CA GLY A 154 2.59 43.63 23.12
C GLY A 154 2.28 45.12 22.94
N GLN A 155 1.13 45.53 23.34
CA GLN A 155 0.85 46.78 24.11
C GLN A 155 -0.55 46.65 24.67
#